data_0add104fe32e289aa85d8cbda592b887
#
_entry.id   0add104fe32e289aa85d8cbda592b887
#
_cell.length_a   1.000
_cell.length_b   1.000
_cell.length_c   1.000
_cell.angle_alpha   90.00
_cell.angle_beta   90.00
_cell.angle_gamma   90.00
#
_symmetry.space_group_name_H-M   'P 1'
#
loop_
_entity.id
_entity.type
_entity.pdbx_description
1 polymer ?
#
loop_
_entity_poly.entity_id
_entity_poly.type
_entity_poly.pdbx_seq_one_letter_code
_entity_poly.pdbx_strand_id
1 'polypeptide(L)'
;MLVCEYLIAIIGVTISVDNHAGQKVLVAFVCIYIAFFASTWGPIAWVVTSEIFPLAIRAKAMSLSTASNWLWNFGIGYATPYIVNPQYGNLGPKVFFVWGSTCVGCLVFTYFCIPETKGLSLEQIDILYQNTTPVKSVAYRDQLIAHNVRAADEDAIARVTTEARMSEKEKGDHHNEESVQEKV
;
A
#
# COMPACT_ATOMS: atom_id res chain seq x y z
N MET A 1 -1.14 11.35 12.27
CA MET A 1 -2.49 11.74 11.83
C MET A 1 -3.47 11.71 12.99
N LEU A 2 -3.83 10.56 13.54
CA LEU A 2 -4.84 10.40 14.61
C LEU A 2 -4.60 11.31 15.82
N VAL A 3 -3.37 11.36 16.33
CA VAL A 3 -3.01 12.25 17.46
C VAL A 3 -3.23 13.72 17.11
N CYS A 4 -2.88 14.15 15.90
CA CYS A 4 -3.09 15.54 15.46
C CYS A 4 -4.59 15.87 15.39
N GLU A 5 -5.43 14.98 14.89
CA GLU A 5 -6.89 15.17 14.83
C GLU A 5 -7.51 15.40 16.21
N TYR A 6 -7.17 14.55 17.19
CA TYR A 6 -7.65 14.73 18.55
C TYR A 6 -7.08 15.97 19.23
N LEU A 7 -5.81 16.34 18.98
CA LEU A 7 -5.24 17.58 19.49
C LEU A 7 -5.98 18.80 18.91
N ILE A 8 -6.25 18.81 17.61
CA ILE A 8 -7.03 19.87 16.95
C ILE A 8 -8.42 19.98 17.59
N ALA A 9 -9.09 18.83 17.79
CA ALA A 9 -10.42 18.79 18.41
C ALA A 9 -10.40 19.36 19.84
N ILE A 10 -9.46 18.94 20.67
CA ILE A 10 -9.32 19.40 22.08
C ILE A 10 -9.00 20.89 22.12
N ILE A 11 -7.99 21.32 21.34
CA ILE A 11 -7.57 22.74 21.27
C ILE A 11 -8.73 23.60 20.77
N GLY A 12 -9.43 23.14 19.70
CA GLY A 12 -10.54 23.91 19.13
C GLY A 12 -11.75 24.05 20.05
N VAL A 13 -11.95 23.11 20.98
CA VAL A 13 -13.06 23.20 21.97
C VAL A 13 -12.64 24.01 23.19
N THR A 14 -11.36 23.96 23.60
CA THR A 14 -10.87 24.64 24.83
C THR A 14 -10.51 26.10 24.62
N ILE A 15 -10.12 26.49 23.41
CA ILE A 15 -9.65 27.84 23.12
C ILE A 15 -10.79 28.69 22.60
N SER A 16 -11.00 29.89 23.19
CA SER A 16 -11.94 30.88 22.69
C SER A 16 -11.57 31.36 21.30
N VAL A 17 -12.60 31.64 20.49
CA VAL A 17 -12.44 32.12 19.10
C VAL A 17 -11.63 33.42 19.00
N ASP A 18 -11.63 34.23 20.04
CA ASP A 18 -10.93 35.52 20.10
C ASP A 18 -9.41 35.36 20.37
N ASN A 19 -8.95 34.18 20.72
CA ASN A 19 -7.54 33.94 21.01
C ASN A 19 -6.73 33.67 19.74
N HIS A 20 -6.14 34.73 19.16
CA HIS A 20 -5.31 34.64 17.96
C HIS A 20 -4.11 33.68 18.05
N ALA A 21 -3.52 33.52 19.25
CA ALA A 21 -2.42 32.58 19.46
C ALA A 21 -2.89 31.14 19.33
N GLY A 22 -4.03 30.80 19.94
CA GLY A 22 -4.66 29.49 19.84
C GLY A 22 -5.06 29.11 18.43
N GLN A 23 -5.58 30.07 17.68
CA GLN A 23 -5.95 29.85 16.25
C GLN A 23 -4.70 29.50 15.40
N LYS A 24 -3.56 30.17 15.62
CA LYS A 24 -2.30 29.84 14.92
C LYS A 24 -1.80 28.45 15.24
N VAL A 25 -1.91 28.02 16.50
CA VAL A 25 -1.53 26.65 16.92
C VAL A 25 -2.42 25.62 16.26
N LEU A 26 -3.73 25.87 16.18
CA LEU A 26 -4.68 24.99 15.52
C LEU A 26 -4.33 24.81 14.03
N VAL A 27 -4.07 25.89 13.31
CA VAL A 27 -3.63 25.87 11.92
C VAL A 27 -2.32 25.09 11.76
N ALA A 28 -1.35 25.27 12.67
CA ALA A 28 -0.09 24.52 12.62
C ALA A 28 -0.31 23.00 12.73
N PHE A 29 -1.18 22.54 13.64
CA PHE A 29 -1.51 21.11 13.75
C PHE A 29 -2.26 20.58 12.52
N VAL A 30 -3.11 21.38 11.90
CA VAL A 30 -3.76 21.01 10.62
C VAL A 30 -2.70 20.84 9.52
N CYS A 31 -1.74 21.73 9.41
CA CYS A 31 -0.65 21.62 8.44
C CYS A 31 0.19 20.35 8.67
N ILE A 32 0.52 20.05 9.94
CA ILE A 32 1.24 18.82 10.30
C ILE A 32 0.41 17.57 9.92
N TYR A 33 -0.88 17.57 10.19
CA TYR A 33 -1.79 16.50 9.80
C TYR A 33 -1.77 16.28 8.29
N ILE A 34 -1.90 17.35 7.50
CA ILE A 34 -1.89 17.29 6.03
C ILE A 34 -0.54 16.74 5.52
N ALA A 35 0.58 17.17 6.10
CA ALA A 35 1.91 16.66 5.74
C ALA A 35 2.02 15.15 5.96
N PHE A 36 1.56 14.64 7.09
CA PHE A 36 1.53 13.20 7.36
C PHE A 36 0.57 12.45 6.43
N PHE A 37 -0.60 13.03 6.13
CA PHE A 37 -1.54 12.44 5.20
C PHE A 37 -0.95 12.33 3.80
N ALA A 38 -0.37 13.41 3.29
CA ALA A 38 0.23 13.46 1.95
C ALA A 38 1.44 12.52 1.80
N SER A 39 2.19 12.29 2.88
CA SER A 39 3.37 11.42 2.87
C SER A 39 3.03 9.94 3.05
N THR A 40 1.86 9.59 3.56
CA THR A 40 1.52 8.20 3.93
C THR A 40 0.22 7.74 3.29
N TRP A 41 -0.91 8.04 3.91
CA TRP A 41 -2.21 7.49 3.55
C TRP A 41 -2.68 7.86 2.15
N GLY A 42 -2.41 9.09 1.70
CA GLY A 42 -2.80 9.59 0.38
C GLY A 42 -2.31 8.69 -0.77
N PRO A 43 -1.01 8.51 -0.94
CA PRO A 43 -0.47 7.66 -2.02
C PRO A 43 -0.65 6.16 -1.75
N ILE A 44 -0.50 5.69 -0.50
CA ILE A 44 -0.55 4.26 -0.17
C ILE A 44 -1.92 3.66 -0.49
N ALA A 45 -3.01 4.36 -0.25
CA ALA A 45 -4.35 3.87 -0.56
C ALA A 45 -4.51 3.52 -2.05
N TRP A 46 -3.94 4.31 -2.95
CA TRP A 46 -3.96 4.05 -4.39
C TRP A 46 -3.06 2.90 -4.81
N VAL A 47 -1.87 2.79 -4.20
CA VAL A 47 -0.94 1.67 -4.44
C VAL A 47 -1.60 0.37 -4.04
N VAL A 48 -2.09 0.25 -2.81
CA VAL A 48 -2.76 -0.96 -2.31
C VAL A 48 -3.97 -1.32 -3.17
N THR A 49 -4.80 -0.35 -3.53
CA THR A 49 -5.97 -0.60 -4.41
C THR A 49 -5.55 -1.12 -5.78
N SER A 50 -4.42 -0.66 -6.33
CA SER A 50 -3.91 -1.14 -7.62
C SER A 50 -3.32 -2.56 -7.55
N GLU A 51 -2.80 -2.98 -6.40
CA GLU A 51 -2.16 -4.29 -6.21
C GLU A 51 -3.17 -5.41 -5.88
N ILE A 52 -4.26 -5.06 -5.17
CA ILE A 52 -5.27 -6.02 -4.71
C ILE A 52 -6.03 -6.68 -5.88
N PHE A 53 -6.28 -5.93 -6.97
CA PHE A 53 -7.13 -6.43 -8.05
C PHE A 53 -6.35 -7.29 -9.07
N PRO A 54 -6.88 -8.49 -9.42
CA PRO A 54 -6.35 -9.33 -10.50
C PRO A 54 -6.29 -8.56 -11.83
N LEU A 55 -5.29 -8.87 -12.66
CA LEU A 55 -5.02 -8.17 -13.92
C LEU A 55 -6.25 -8.09 -14.84
N ALA A 56 -7.04 -9.17 -14.91
CA ALA A 56 -8.19 -9.27 -15.79
C ALA A 56 -9.30 -8.22 -15.52
N ILE A 57 -9.49 -7.82 -14.27
CA ILE A 57 -10.57 -6.91 -13.85
C ILE A 57 -10.04 -5.58 -13.27
N ARG A 58 -8.73 -5.42 -13.17
CA ARG A 58 -8.07 -4.28 -12.50
C ARG A 58 -8.59 -2.92 -12.97
N ALA A 59 -8.67 -2.69 -14.27
CA ALA A 59 -9.11 -1.42 -14.83
C ALA A 59 -10.55 -1.07 -14.39
N LYS A 60 -11.46 -2.04 -14.44
CA LYS A 60 -12.85 -1.86 -14.02
C LYS A 60 -12.98 -1.64 -12.51
N ALA A 61 -12.25 -2.42 -11.71
CA ALA A 61 -12.27 -2.33 -10.27
C ALA A 61 -11.66 -1.00 -9.78
N MET A 62 -10.55 -0.56 -10.38
CA MET A 62 -9.95 0.75 -10.11
C MET A 62 -10.91 1.90 -10.45
N SER A 63 -11.59 1.84 -11.59
CA SER A 63 -12.58 2.86 -11.98
C SER A 63 -13.72 2.95 -10.96
N LEU A 64 -14.23 1.81 -10.50
CA LEU A 64 -15.29 1.76 -9.50
C LEU A 64 -14.82 2.28 -8.13
N SER A 65 -13.61 1.92 -7.70
CA SER A 65 -13.00 2.43 -6.46
C SER A 65 -12.81 3.95 -6.52
N THR A 66 -12.33 4.46 -7.65
CA THR A 66 -12.16 5.91 -7.88
C THR A 66 -13.50 6.63 -7.88
N ALA A 67 -14.51 6.10 -8.57
CA ALA A 67 -15.86 6.67 -8.60
C ALA A 67 -16.47 6.72 -7.18
N SER A 68 -16.32 5.65 -6.40
CA SER A 68 -16.77 5.59 -5.00
C SER A 68 -16.05 6.65 -4.15
N ASN A 69 -14.72 6.80 -4.29
CA ASN A 69 -13.95 7.81 -3.57
C ASN A 69 -14.47 9.23 -3.87
N TRP A 70 -14.69 9.58 -5.13
CA TRP A 70 -15.19 10.89 -5.51
C TRP A 70 -16.62 11.14 -5.05
N LEU A 71 -17.48 10.12 -5.06
CA LEU A 71 -18.85 10.20 -4.54
C LEU A 71 -18.84 10.55 -3.04
N TRP A 72 -18.02 9.85 -2.25
CA TRP A 72 -17.88 10.14 -0.83
C TRP A 72 -17.24 11.49 -0.56
N ASN A 73 -16.23 11.90 -1.32
CA ASN A 73 -15.63 13.23 -1.23
C ASN A 73 -16.67 14.34 -1.49
N PHE A 74 -17.51 14.17 -2.51
CA PHE A 74 -18.60 15.10 -2.79
C PHE A 74 -19.59 15.15 -1.61
N GLY A 75 -20.04 14.01 -1.12
CA GLY A 75 -20.98 13.94 0.00
C GLY A 75 -20.46 14.62 1.27
N ILE A 76 -19.18 14.33 1.63
CA ILE A 76 -18.53 14.95 2.78
C ILE A 76 -18.34 16.45 2.57
N GLY A 77 -17.85 16.87 1.39
CA GLY A 77 -17.65 18.29 1.07
C GLY A 77 -18.95 19.08 1.11
N TYR A 78 -20.05 18.48 0.68
CA TYR A 78 -21.37 19.10 0.76
C TYR A 78 -21.92 19.15 2.20
N ALA A 79 -21.78 18.07 2.97
CA ALA A 79 -22.32 17.97 4.32
C ALA A 79 -21.54 18.81 5.36
N THR A 80 -20.21 18.93 5.20
CA THR A 80 -19.34 19.58 6.19
C THR A 80 -19.74 21.01 6.54
N PRO A 81 -20.06 21.92 5.59
CA PRO A 81 -20.53 23.26 5.92
C PRO A 81 -21.79 23.28 6.79
N TYR A 82 -22.74 22.37 6.54
CA TYR A 82 -23.96 22.27 7.34
C TYR A 82 -23.70 21.74 8.74
N ILE A 83 -22.79 20.80 8.88
CA ILE A 83 -22.42 20.22 10.17
C ILE A 83 -21.69 21.24 11.05
N VAL A 84 -20.82 22.05 10.46
CA VAL A 84 -19.99 23.04 11.17
C VAL A 84 -20.74 24.31 11.51
N ASN A 85 -21.70 24.74 10.65
CA ASN A 85 -22.38 26.02 10.77
C ASN A 85 -23.22 26.10 12.05
N PRO A 86 -23.13 27.20 12.84
CA PRO A 86 -23.93 27.43 14.03
C PRO A 86 -25.45 27.42 13.80
N GLN A 87 -25.90 27.72 12.57
CA GLN A 87 -27.33 27.75 12.23
C GLN A 87 -27.94 26.35 12.05
N TYR A 88 -27.12 25.31 11.82
CA TYR A 88 -27.60 23.94 11.57
C TYR A 88 -27.05 22.95 12.60
N GLY A 89 -25.87 22.38 12.34
CA GLY A 89 -25.28 21.34 13.18
C GLY A 89 -24.52 21.85 14.43
N ASN A 90 -24.04 23.08 14.39
CA ASN A 90 -23.32 23.76 15.46
C ASN A 90 -22.16 22.94 16.09
N LEU A 91 -21.54 22.05 15.31
CA LEU A 91 -20.43 21.28 15.81
C LEU A 91 -19.12 22.09 15.89
N GLY A 92 -18.95 23.10 15.01
CA GLY A 92 -17.72 23.87 14.97
C GLY A 92 -16.47 22.98 14.99
N PRO A 93 -15.51 23.26 15.92
CA PRO A 93 -14.30 22.44 16.05
C PRO A 93 -14.54 20.99 16.50
N LYS A 94 -15.72 20.66 17.06
CA LYS A 94 -16.06 19.30 17.48
C LYS A 94 -16.13 18.31 16.32
N VAL A 95 -16.24 18.78 15.08
CA VAL A 95 -16.21 17.93 13.89
C VAL A 95 -14.93 17.10 13.81
N PHE A 96 -13.81 17.59 14.33
CA PHE A 96 -12.54 16.86 14.36
C PHE A 96 -12.58 15.61 15.25
N PHE A 97 -13.49 15.52 16.22
CA PHE A 97 -13.70 14.25 16.93
C PHE A 97 -14.33 13.19 16.04
N VAL A 98 -15.22 13.59 15.14
CA VAL A 98 -15.83 12.67 14.17
C VAL A 98 -14.77 12.17 13.19
N TRP A 99 -13.95 13.07 12.66
CA TRP A 99 -12.85 12.69 11.76
C TRP A 99 -11.80 11.83 12.46
N GLY A 100 -11.43 12.16 13.69
CA GLY A 100 -10.53 11.35 14.51
C GLY A 100 -11.07 9.94 14.75
N SER A 101 -12.36 9.79 15.03
CA SER A 101 -13.00 8.48 15.17
C SER A 101 -13.00 7.68 13.87
N THR A 102 -13.18 8.35 12.73
CA THR A 102 -13.05 7.71 11.41
C THR A 102 -11.61 7.23 11.18
N CYS A 103 -10.60 7.99 11.58
CA CYS A 103 -9.20 7.57 11.50
C CYS A 103 -8.92 6.31 12.35
N VAL A 104 -9.53 6.19 13.54
CA VAL A 104 -9.45 4.95 14.34
C VAL A 104 -10.08 3.79 13.57
N GLY A 105 -11.27 4.00 13.00
CA GLY A 105 -11.94 2.99 12.16
C GLY A 105 -11.07 2.53 10.99
N CYS A 106 -10.41 3.47 10.29
CA CYS A 106 -9.49 3.17 9.21
C CYS A 106 -8.29 2.34 9.68
N LEU A 107 -7.73 2.63 10.86
CA LEU A 107 -6.61 1.88 11.43
C LEU A 107 -7.03 0.43 11.75
N VAL A 108 -8.19 0.26 12.38
CA VAL A 108 -8.75 -1.07 12.67
C VAL A 108 -9.03 -1.83 11.38
N PHE A 109 -9.65 -1.18 10.39
CA PHE A 109 -9.91 -1.79 9.09
C PHE A 109 -8.63 -2.24 8.40
N THR A 110 -7.58 -1.39 8.38
CA THR A 110 -6.29 -1.73 7.77
C THR A 110 -5.67 -2.95 8.44
N TYR A 111 -5.69 -3.00 9.77
CA TYR A 111 -5.11 -4.10 10.53
C TYR A 111 -5.80 -5.44 10.26
N PHE A 112 -7.12 -5.46 10.13
CA PHE A 112 -7.90 -6.68 9.96
C PHE A 112 -8.17 -7.07 8.51
N CYS A 113 -8.17 -6.12 7.57
CA CYS A 113 -8.63 -6.36 6.21
C CYS A 113 -7.53 -6.28 5.16
N ILE A 114 -6.39 -5.61 5.44
CA ILE A 114 -5.33 -5.44 4.45
C ILE A 114 -4.15 -6.35 4.80
N PRO A 115 -3.84 -7.37 3.96
CA PRO A 115 -2.66 -8.21 4.13
C PRO A 115 -1.38 -7.48 3.73
N GLU A 116 -0.26 -7.94 4.24
CA GLU A 116 1.07 -7.45 3.86
C GLU A 116 1.49 -8.02 2.50
N THR A 117 1.62 -7.17 1.51
CA THR A 117 1.92 -7.54 0.11
C THR A 117 3.38 -7.28 -0.31
N LYS A 118 4.19 -6.69 0.56
CA LYS A 118 5.56 -6.26 0.25
C LYS A 118 6.42 -7.41 -0.29
N GLY A 119 6.99 -7.19 -1.49
CA GLY A 119 7.95 -8.13 -2.11
C GLY A 119 7.30 -9.31 -2.84
N LEU A 120 5.98 -9.35 -2.98
CA LEU A 120 5.25 -10.33 -3.77
C LEU A 120 4.95 -9.83 -5.18
N SER A 121 4.91 -10.73 -6.16
CA SER A 121 4.37 -10.46 -7.48
C SER A 121 2.85 -10.36 -7.44
N LEU A 122 2.24 -9.74 -8.47
CA LEU A 122 0.79 -9.55 -8.53
C LEU A 122 0.00 -10.86 -8.51
N GLU A 123 0.56 -11.92 -9.11
CA GLU A 123 -0.03 -13.26 -9.10
C GLU A 123 0.05 -13.91 -7.70
N GLN A 124 1.14 -13.65 -6.99
CA GLN A 124 1.32 -14.13 -5.62
C GLN A 124 0.42 -13.41 -4.61
N ILE A 125 0.12 -12.16 -4.86
CA ILE A 125 -0.85 -11.39 -4.07
C ILE A 125 -2.25 -12.03 -4.21
N ASP A 126 -2.64 -12.45 -5.39
CA ASP A 126 -3.91 -13.16 -5.62
C ASP A 126 -3.95 -14.48 -4.85
N ILE A 127 -2.87 -15.27 -4.90
CA ILE A 127 -2.71 -16.51 -4.13
C ILE A 127 -2.78 -16.23 -2.60
N LEU A 128 -2.13 -15.16 -2.14
CA LEU A 128 -2.16 -14.75 -0.74
C LEU A 128 -3.59 -14.47 -0.26
N TYR A 129 -4.37 -13.72 -1.06
CA TYR A 129 -5.77 -13.39 -0.72
C TYR A 129 -6.69 -14.60 -0.71
N GLN A 130 -6.45 -15.59 -1.58
CA GLN A 130 -7.26 -16.81 -1.64
C GLN A 130 -6.97 -17.78 -0.48
N ASN A 131 -5.73 -17.82 0.02
CA ASN A 131 -5.28 -18.88 0.93
C ASN A 131 -5.06 -18.44 2.37
N THR A 132 -5.09 -17.11 2.67
CA THR A 132 -4.81 -16.65 4.04
C THR A 132 -5.68 -15.49 4.48
N THR A 133 -5.80 -15.33 5.81
CA THR A 133 -6.44 -14.16 6.41
C THR A 133 -5.41 -13.03 6.60
N PRO A 134 -5.81 -11.75 6.52
CA PRO A 134 -4.88 -10.61 6.62
C PRO A 134 -3.96 -10.64 7.85
N VAL A 135 -4.49 -11.07 8.99
CA VAL A 135 -3.73 -11.16 10.25
C VAL A 135 -2.58 -12.18 10.19
N LYS A 136 -2.73 -13.26 9.39
CA LYS A 136 -1.70 -14.30 9.20
C LYS A 136 -0.88 -14.10 7.93
N SER A 137 -1.13 -13.04 7.19
CA SER A 137 -0.52 -12.78 5.88
C SER A 137 0.99 -12.67 5.93
N VAL A 138 1.56 -12.11 7.00
CA VAL A 138 3.00 -11.92 7.15
C VAL A 138 3.75 -13.26 7.12
N ALA A 139 3.29 -14.25 7.89
CA ALA A 139 3.93 -15.56 7.93
C ALA A 139 3.81 -16.31 6.58
N TYR A 140 2.66 -16.22 5.94
CA TYR A 140 2.44 -16.87 4.64
C TYR A 140 3.23 -16.16 3.52
N ARG A 141 3.33 -14.84 3.55
CA ARG A 141 4.18 -14.05 2.66
C ARG A 141 5.65 -14.50 2.75
N ASP A 142 6.17 -14.65 3.96
CA ASP A 142 7.57 -15.06 4.17
C ASP A 142 7.83 -16.46 3.62
N GLN A 143 6.86 -17.36 3.70
CA GLN A 143 6.93 -18.69 3.06
C GLN A 143 6.95 -18.59 1.53
N LEU A 144 6.11 -17.74 0.94
CA LEU A 144 6.08 -17.52 -0.51
C LEU A 144 7.40 -16.93 -1.02
N ILE A 145 7.95 -15.94 -0.31
CA ILE A 145 9.24 -15.33 -0.65
C ILE A 145 10.36 -16.38 -0.58
N ALA A 146 10.41 -17.18 0.50
CA ALA A 146 11.42 -18.23 0.66
C ALA A 146 11.33 -19.30 -0.43
N HIS A 147 10.11 -19.66 -0.84
CA HIS A 147 9.90 -20.60 -1.95
C HIS A 147 10.42 -20.03 -3.28
N ASN A 148 10.16 -18.74 -3.55
CA ASN A 148 10.62 -18.10 -4.78
C ASN A 148 12.14 -17.98 -4.84
N VAL A 149 12.79 -17.65 -3.73
CA VAL A 149 14.25 -17.58 -3.67
C VAL A 149 14.86 -18.95 -3.97
N ARG A 150 14.33 -20.02 -3.38
CA ARG A 150 14.78 -21.39 -3.67
C ARG A 150 14.61 -21.79 -5.13
N ALA A 151 13.44 -21.50 -5.70
CA ALA A 151 13.18 -21.79 -7.12
C ALA A 151 14.12 -21.00 -8.04
N ALA A 152 14.40 -19.73 -7.74
CA ALA A 152 15.33 -18.92 -8.51
C ALA A 152 16.77 -19.43 -8.41
N ASP A 153 17.19 -19.89 -7.22
CA ASP A 153 18.51 -20.50 -7.01
C ASP A 153 18.64 -21.82 -7.78
N GLU A 154 17.62 -22.68 -7.76
CA GLU A 154 17.59 -23.92 -8.54
C GLU A 154 17.69 -23.67 -10.05
N ASP A 155 16.95 -22.68 -10.57
CA ASP A 155 17.01 -22.26 -11.98
C ASP A 155 18.38 -21.70 -12.34
N ALA A 156 19.00 -20.90 -11.48
CA ALA A 156 20.34 -20.36 -11.70
C ALA A 156 21.40 -21.48 -11.75
N ILE A 157 21.33 -22.45 -10.83
CA ILE A 157 22.23 -23.62 -10.83
C ILE A 157 22.03 -24.47 -12.09
N ALA A 158 20.80 -24.68 -12.52
CA ALA A 158 20.50 -25.43 -13.73
C ALA A 158 21.07 -24.75 -15.00
N ARG A 159 20.99 -23.43 -15.10
CA ARG A 159 21.59 -22.66 -16.21
C ARG A 159 23.10 -22.78 -16.23
N VAL A 160 23.77 -22.54 -15.11
CA VAL A 160 25.24 -22.66 -15.00
C VAL A 160 25.71 -24.08 -15.36
N THR A 161 24.99 -25.08 -14.89
CA THR A 161 25.32 -26.50 -15.22
C THR A 161 25.15 -26.78 -16.70
N THR A 162 24.12 -26.21 -17.33
CA THR A 162 23.86 -26.39 -18.78
C THR A 162 24.94 -25.69 -19.61
N GLU A 163 25.32 -24.47 -19.25
CA GLU A 163 26.39 -23.71 -19.90
C GLU A 163 27.74 -24.42 -19.77
N ALA A 164 28.07 -24.96 -18.60
CA ALA A 164 29.29 -25.75 -18.39
C ALA A 164 29.34 -26.97 -19.31
N ARG A 165 28.22 -27.72 -19.41
CA ARG A 165 28.14 -28.91 -20.30
C ARG A 165 28.28 -28.53 -21.77
N MET A 166 27.71 -27.40 -22.20
CA MET A 166 27.85 -26.93 -23.58
C MET A 166 29.30 -26.56 -23.90
N SER A 167 29.96 -25.85 -22.98
CA SER A 167 31.38 -25.48 -23.11
C SER A 167 32.31 -26.71 -23.16
N GLU A 168 32.03 -27.75 -22.35
CA GLU A 168 32.79 -28.99 -22.41
C GLU A 168 32.61 -29.73 -23.75
N LYS A 169 31.38 -29.73 -24.28
CA LYS A 169 31.06 -30.35 -25.56
C LYS A 169 31.77 -29.64 -26.73
N GLU A 170 31.75 -28.30 -26.76
CA GLU A 170 32.47 -27.50 -27.76
C GLU A 170 33.99 -27.80 -27.74
N LYS A 171 34.58 -27.84 -26.55
CA LYS A 171 36.01 -28.19 -26.42
C LYS A 171 36.32 -29.61 -26.89
N GLY A 172 35.40 -30.57 -26.63
CA GLY A 172 35.54 -31.93 -27.10
C GLY A 172 35.44 -32.06 -28.61
N ASP A 173 34.56 -31.32 -29.24
CA ASP A 173 34.38 -31.30 -30.69
C ASP A 173 35.60 -30.66 -31.40
N HIS A 174 36.14 -29.54 -30.89
CA HIS A 174 37.34 -28.92 -31.39
C HIS A 174 38.58 -29.83 -31.31
N HIS A 175 38.74 -30.54 -30.20
CA HIS A 175 39.86 -31.51 -30.04
C HIS A 175 39.74 -32.70 -30.99
N ASN A 176 38.55 -33.16 -31.30
CA ASN A 176 38.32 -34.20 -32.29
C ASN A 176 38.59 -33.70 -33.72
N GLU A 177 38.25 -32.47 -34.11
CA GLU A 177 38.54 -31.92 -35.40
C GLU A 177 40.07 -31.74 -35.65
N GLU A 178 40.80 -31.24 -34.63
CA GLU A 178 42.25 -31.11 -34.69
C GLU A 178 42.95 -32.50 -34.86
N SER A 179 42.49 -33.53 -34.15
CA SER A 179 43.03 -34.88 -34.21
C SER A 179 42.78 -35.59 -35.56
N VAL A 180 41.72 -35.19 -36.28
CA VAL A 180 41.42 -35.66 -37.64
C VAL A 180 42.29 -34.97 -38.69
N GLN A 181 42.59 -33.68 -38.51
CA GLN A 181 43.47 -32.92 -39.45
C GLN A 181 44.95 -33.34 -39.36
N GLU A 182 45.39 -33.78 -38.19
CA GLU A 182 46.81 -34.23 -37.98
C GLU A 182 47.08 -35.62 -38.60
N LYS A 183 46.05 -36.36 -38.98
CA LYS A 183 46.16 -37.71 -39.57
C LYS A 183 46.03 -37.79 -41.08
N VAL A 184 45.85 -36.64 -41.77
CA VAL A 184 45.76 -36.49 -43.21
C VAL A 184 47.07 -35.87 -43.73
#